data_d4af6a22fb9035db1bc2c249ac9af434
#
_entry.id   d4af6a22fb9035db1bc2c249ac9af434
#
_cell.length_a   1.000
_cell.length_b   1.000
_cell.length_c   1.000
_cell.angle_alpha   90.00
_cell.angle_beta   90.00
_cell.angle_gamma   90.00
#
_symmetry.space_group_name_H-M   'P 1'
#
loop_
_entity.id
_entity.type
_entity.pdbx_description
1 polymer ?
#
loop_
_entity_poly.entity_id
_entity_poly.type
_entity_poly.pdbx_seq_one_letter_code
_entity_poly.pdbx_strand_id
1 'polypeptide(L)'
;MKFDVMTGGLPLRSMAAFAQDAERAGFSGIVVTEGGRTAYLGCGAAALAADIDILTGVAVAFPRSPMVTAEIAWELAEATGGRFRLGLGTQVRAHITRRYGSDFEHPGPRLKEYVLAMQAIFRAFRGDEPLAVDGEFYHLDLLPAQWSPGPISTPNPPIDVAAVNPWMLRMAGEVADGVHVHPLNHP
;
A
#
# COMPACT_ATOMS: atom_id res chain seq x y z
N MET A 1 15.48 15.62 -7.18
CA MET A 1 15.63 14.43 -6.32
C MET A 1 14.73 14.65 -5.12
N LYS A 2 13.91 13.67 -4.75
CA LYS A 2 13.05 13.73 -3.55
C LYS A 2 13.78 13.10 -2.36
N PHE A 3 13.62 13.68 -1.18
CA PHE A 3 14.13 13.13 0.08
C PHE A 3 12.95 12.93 1.01
N ASP A 4 12.74 11.67 1.40
CA ASP A 4 11.67 11.28 2.30
C ASP A 4 12.26 10.85 3.63
N VAL A 5 11.56 11.11 4.72
CA VAL A 5 11.93 10.63 6.05
C VAL A 5 11.11 9.39 6.41
N MET A 6 11.80 8.35 6.88
CA MET A 6 11.14 7.10 7.31
C MET A 6 10.87 7.11 8.81
N THR A 7 9.70 6.60 9.20
CA THR A 7 9.34 6.39 10.60
C THR A 7 8.69 5.03 10.82
N GLY A 8 8.94 4.43 11.98
CA GLY A 8 8.14 3.32 12.50
C GLY A 8 6.78 3.82 13.00
N GLY A 9 5.89 2.89 13.37
CA GLY A 9 4.56 3.24 13.86
C GLY A 9 4.58 4.10 15.12
N LEU A 10 4.33 5.39 14.97
CA LEU A 10 4.13 6.35 16.06
C LEU A 10 2.68 6.32 16.57
N PRO A 11 2.40 6.76 17.81
CA PRO A 11 1.04 7.11 18.22
C PRO A 11 0.43 8.13 17.25
N LEU A 12 -0.88 8.05 16.96
CA LEU A 12 -1.50 8.86 15.89
C LEU A 12 -1.29 10.37 16.07
N ARG A 13 -1.41 10.88 17.29
CA ARG A 13 -1.16 12.31 17.57
C ARG A 13 0.30 12.70 17.29
N SER A 14 1.24 11.81 17.63
CA SER A 14 2.67 12.03 17.36
C SER A 14 2.98 11.91 15.86
N MET A 15 2.27 11.06 15.12
CA MET A 15 2.39 10.95 13.66
C MET A 15 1.95 12.23 12.96
N ALA A 16 0.85 12.82 13.39
CA ALA A 16 0.37 14.11 12.87
C ALA A 16 1.42 15.23 13.08
N ALA A 17 1.96 15.33 14.29
CA ALA A 17 3.01 16.30 14.59
C ALA A 17 4.30 16.03 13.78
N PHE A 18 4.71 14.76 13.66
CA PHE A 18 5.88 14.37 12.87
C PHE A 18 5.73 14.74 11.39
N ALA A 19 4.53 14.56 10.82
CA ALA A 19 4.27 14.93 9.43
C ALA A 19 4.41 16.44 9.20
N GLN A 20 3.88 17.26 10.11
CA GLN A 20 4.04 18.71 10.06
C GLN A 20 5.51 19.14 10.23
N ASP A 21 6.27 18.47 11.12
CA ASP A 21 7.69 18.75 11.31
C ASP A 21 8.50 18.38 10.06
N ALA A 22 8.21 17.24 9.43
CA ALA A 22 8.86 16.80 8.20
C ALA A 22 8.59 17.79 7.04
N GLU A 23 7.36 18.25 6.88
CA GLU A 23 7.00 19.27 5.90
C GLU A 23 7.77 20.58 6.14
N ARG A 24 7.75 21.09 7.38
CA ARG A 24 8.49 22.30 7.73
C ARG A 24 10.00 22.19 7.55
N ALA A 25 10.54 20.98 7.73
CA ALA A 25 11.97 20.70 7.52
C ALA A 25 12.34 20.56 6.03
N GLY A 26 11.36 20.57 5.11
CA GLY A 26 11.57 20.51 3.67
C GLY A 26 11.75 19.10 3.11
N PHE A 27 11.34 18.06 3.84
CA PHE A 27 11.25 16.71 3.27
C PHE A 27 10.18 16.65 2.19
N SER A 28 10.40 15.83 1.16
CA SER A 28 9.44 15.63 0.07
C SER A 28 8.28 14.74 0.49
N GLY A 29 8.53 13.82 1.41
CA GLY A 29 7.54 12.86 1.87
C GLY A 29 7.92 12.15 3.17
N ILE A 30 6.98 11.38 3.68
CA ILE A 30 7.18 10.49 4.81
C ILE A 30 6.89 9.04 4.40
N VAL A 31 7.73 8.12 4.86
CA VAL A 31 7.57 6.68 4.66
C VAL A 31 7.19 6.05 5.99
N VAL A 32 5.98 5.50 6.07
CA VAL A 32 5.46 4.86 7.28
C VAL A 32 5.62 3.34 7.18
N THR A 33 6.43 2.75 8.08
CA THR A 33 6.63 1.30 8.13
C THR A 33 5.57 0.61 8.99
N GLU A 34 5.15 -0.59 8.59
CA GLU A 34 4.26 -1.42 9.40
C GLU A 34 5.07 -2.32 10.33
N GLY A 35 5.01 -2.03 11.62
CA GLY A 35 5.71 -2.80 12.65
C GLY A 35 4.75 -3.19 13.79
N GLY A 36 4.91 -2.60 14.96
CA GLY A 36 4.01 -2.79 16.10
C GLY A 36 2.66 -2.09 15.94
N ARG A 37 2.52 -1.21 14.95
CA ARG A 37 1.29 -0.48 14.59
C ARG A 37 1.03 -0.63 13.10
N THR A 38 -0.24 -0.54 12.70
CA THR A 38 -0.58 -0.50 11.27
C THR A 38 -0.06 0.78 10.62
N ALA A 39 0.49 0.68 9.41
CA ALA A 39 0.97 1.84 8.67
C ALA A 39 -0.19 2.77 8.26
N TYR A 40 -1.33 2.21 7.89
CA TYR A 40 -2.45 2.95 7.30
C TYR A 40 -3.05 4.02 8.22
N LEU A 41 -3.24 3.70 9.50
CA LEU A 41 -3.72 4.71 10.46
C LEU A 41 -2.71 5.84 10.65
N GLY A 42 -1.41 5.52 10.61
CA GLY A 42 -0.36 6.52 10.61
C GLY A 42 -0.39 7.40 9.37
N CYS A 43 -0.56 6.80 8.19
CA CYS A 43 -0.74 7.53 6.92
C CYS A 43 -1.96 8.44 6.97
N GLY A 44 -3.10 7.96 7.50
CA GLY A 44 -4.31 8.79 7.66
C GLY A 44 -4.08 9.98 8.59
N ALA A 45 -3.43 9.77 9.74
CA ALA A 45 -3.11 10.86 10.65
C ALA A 45 -2.18 11.91 10.02
N ALA A 46 -1.21 11.48 9.20
CA ALA A 46 -0.31 12.35 8.47
C ALA A 46 -1.02 13.11 7.34
N ALA A 47 -1.87 12.42 6.58
CA ALA A 47 -2.64 12.98 5.46
C ALA A 47 -3.55 14.15 5.87
N LEU A 48 -4.11 14.08 7.08
CA LEU A 48 -4.96 15.12 7.63
C LEU A 48 -4.18 16.27 8.30
N ALA A 49 -2.87 16.12 8.49
CA ALA A 49 -2.05 17.06 9.26
C ALA A 49 -1.06 17.88 8.42
N ALA A 50 -0.64 17.38 7.25
CA ALA A 50 0.41 17.99 6.44
C ALA A 50 0.19 17.77 4.94
N ASP A 51 0.71 18.68 4.12
CA ASP A 51 0.62 18.67 2.66
C ASP A 51 1.90 18.10 2.04
N ILE A 52 2.20 16.84 2.31
CA ILE A 52 3.43 16.13 1.99
C ILE A 52 3.13 14.79 1.32
N ASP A 53 4.07 14.24 0.52
CA ASP A 53 3.94 12.89 -0.01
C ASP A 53 3.89 11.86 1.13
N ILE A 54 3.01 10.86 1.03
CA ILE A 54 2.85 9.83 2.05
C ILE A 54 2.97 8.46 1.42
N LEU A 55 3.87 7.63 1.98
CA LEU A 55 4.14 6.30 1.47
C LEU A 55 4.06 5.26 2.59
N THR A 56 3.61 4.05 2.27
CA THR A 56 3.88 2.90 3.14
C THR A 56 5.18 2.23 2.72
N GLY A 57 6.10 2.01 3.63
CA GLY A 57 7.39 1.36 3.31
C GLY A 57 7.77 0.28 4.33
N VAL A 58 7.12 -0.87 4.25
CA VAL A 58 5.96 -1.29 3.47
C VAL A 58 4.80 -1.71 4.37
N ALA A 59 3.57 -1.65 3.86
CA ALA A 59 2.45 -2.30 4.51
C ALA A 59 2.45 -3.80 4.21
N VAL A 60 1.98 -4.61 5.18
CA VAL A 60 1.95 -6.06 5.05
C VAL A 60 0.69 -6.50 4.30
N ALA A 61 0.85 -7.17 3.16
CA ALA A 61 -0.27 -7.50 2.26
C ALA A 61 -1.22 -8.55 2.86
N PHE A 62 -0.72 -9.74 3.17
CA PHE A 62 -1.53 -10.94 3.41
C PHE A 62 -2.49 -10.95 4.61
N PRO A 63 -2.29 -10.16 5.67
CA PRO A 63 -3.28 -10.03 6.73
C PRO A 63 -4.59 -9.35 6.32
N ARG A 64 -4.61 -8.75 5.12
CA ARG A 64 -5.77 -8.01 4.58
C ARG A 64 -6.13 -8.56 3.19
N SER A 65 -7.40 -8.48 2.82
CA SER A 65 -7.79 -8.78 1.44
C SER A 65 -7.36 -7.65 0.49
N PRO A 66 -7.21 -7.92 -0.82
CA PRO A 66 -6.98 -6.86 -1.82
C PRO A 66 -8.05 -5.76 -1.77
N MET A 67 -9.33 -6.14 -1.53
CA MET A 67 -10.43 -5.18 -1.42
C MET A 67 -10.21 -4.19 -0.28
N VAL A 68 -9.97 -4.68 0.94
CA VAL A 68 -9.75 -3.81 2.12
C VAL A 68 -8.54 -2.88 1.90
N THR A 69 -7.48 -3.39 1.29
CA THR A 69 -6.30 -2.57 1.02
C THR A 69 -6.56 -1.54 -0.08
N ALA A 70 -7.36 -1.90 -1.09
CA ALA A 70 -7.74 -0.97 -2.15
C ALA A 70 -8.63 0.16 -1.63
N GLU A 71 -9.62 -0.13 -0.78
CA GLU A 71 -10.44 0.88 -0.12
C GLU A 71 -9.59 1.88 0.67
N ILE A 72 -8.68 1.37 1.50
CA ILE A 72 -7.76 2.22 2.28
C ILE A 72 -6.88 3.09 1.36
N ALA A 73 -6.31 2.50 0.32
CA ALA A 73 -5.44 3.23 -0.60
C ALA A 73 -6.22 4.30 -1.38
N TRP A 74 -7.47 4.01 -1.73
CA TRP A 74 -8.36 4.93 -2.42
C TRP A 74 -8.68 6.16 -1.57
N GLU A 75 -9.11 5.96 -0.31
CA GLU A 75 -9.37 7.02 0.64
C GLU A 75 -8.12 7.88 0.93
N LEU A 76 -6.96 7.24 1.08
CA LEU A 76 -5.70 7.96 1.29
C LEU A 76 -5.26 8.75 0.04
N ALA A 77 -5.49 8.23 -1.16
CA ALA A 77 -5.22 8.96 -2.40
C ALA A 77 -6.13 10.20 -2.52
N GLU A 78 -7.41 10.07 -2.22
CA GLU A 78 -8.34 11.19 -2.19
C GLU A 78 -7.92 12.22 -1.14
N ALA A 79 -7.72 11.80 0.10
CA ALA A 79 -7.36 12.67 1.23
C ALA A 79 -6.05 13.44 1.02
N THR A 80 -5.10 12.87 0.29
CA THR A 80 -3.80 13.50 -0.01
C THR A 80 -3.79 14.27 -1.33
N GLY A 81 -4.90 14.31 -2.07
CA GLY A 81 -4.90 14.90 -3.41
C GLY A 81 -3.96 14.16 -4.39
N GLY A 82 -3.84 12.83 -4.27
CA GLY A 82 -3.02 11.97 -5.12
C GLY A 82 -1.55 11.84 -4.68
N ARG A 83 -1.17 12.33 -3.52
CA ARG A 83 0.20 12.22 -2.98
C ARG A 83 0.43 10.95 -2.14
N PHE A 84 -0.55 10.05 -2.06
CA PHE A 84 -0.38 8.75 -1.42
C PHE A 84 0.21 7.73 -2.39
N ARG A 85 1.16 6.91 -1.90
CA ARG A 85 1.78 5.81 -2.61
C ARG A 85 1.80 4.56 -1.75
N LEU A 86 1.26 3.47 -2.26
CA LEU A 86 1.14 2.22 -1.52
C LEU A 86 2.34 1.32 -1.75
N GLY A 87 3.20 1.16 -0.75
CA GLY A 87 4.25 0.15 -0.74
C GLY A 87 3.79 -1.12 -0.01
N LEU A 88 3.84 -2.26 -0.69
CA LEU A 88 3.42 -3.57 -0.20
C LEU A 88 4.58 -4.55 -0.04
N GLY A 89 4.51 -5.40 0.98
CA GLY A 89 5.43 -6.50 1.19
C GLY A 89 4.76 -7.75 1.72
N THR A 90 5.38 -8.90 1.46
CA THR A 90 4.87 -10.22 1.92
C THR A 90 5.09 -10.45 3.41
N GLN A 91 6.03 -9.74 4.02
CA GLN A 91 6.58 -10.07 5.34
C GLN A 91 7.19 -11.49 5.33
N VAL A 92 7.63 -12.00 6.47
CA VAL A 92 8.16 -13.37 6.61
C VAL A 92 7.08 -14.31 7.15
N ARG A 93 7.18 -15.61 6.78
CA ARG A 93 6.21 -16.67 7.17
C ARG A 93 5.85 -16.62 8.67
N ALA A 94 6.84 -16.52 9.55
CA ALA A 94 6.61 -16.54 10.99
C ALA A 94 5.66 -15.42 11.47
N HIS A 95 5.79 -14.22 10.93
CA HIS A 95 4.88 -13.13 11.26
C HIS A 95 3.49 -13.34 10.65
N ILE A 96 3.42 -13.75 9.39
CA ILE A 96 2.12 -13.95 8.72
C ILE A 96 1.32 -15.03 9.43
N THR A 97 1.93 -16.21 9.68
CA THR A 97 1.19 -17.34 10.25
C THR A 97 0.96 -17.22 11.76
N ARG A 98 1.96 -16.80 12.53
CA ARG A 98 1.91 -16.86 14.00
C ARG A 98 1.47 -15.57 14.67
N ARG A 99 1.63 -14.41 13.98
CA ARG A 99 1.23 -13.11 14.52
C ARG A 99 -0.08 -12.61 13.91
N TYR A 100 -0.25 -12.80 12.61
CA TYR A 100 -1.42 -12.32 11.89
C TYR A 100 -2.49 -13.39 11.67
N GLY A 101 -2.15 -14.69 11.86
CA GLY A 101 -3.10 -15.79 11.66
C GLY A 101 -3.53 -15.98 10.21
N SER A 102 -2.67 -15.58 9.26
CA SER A 102 -2.94 -15.64 7.82
C SER A 102 -2.05 -16.67 7.13
N ASP A 103 -2.45 -17.11 5.94
CA ASP A 103 -1.71 -18.05 5.12
C ASP A 103 -0.49 -17.41 4.45
N PHE A 104 0.59 -18.20 4.32
CA PHE A 104 1.83 -17.79 3.66
C PHE A 104 2.24 -18.80 2.57
N GLU A 105 1.29 -19.30 1.83
CA GLU A 105 1.58 -20.19 0.71
C GLU A 105 1.85 -19.37 -0.56
N HIS A 106 2.85 -19.81 -1.34
CA HIS A 106 3.26 -19.19 -2.62
C HIS A 106 3.36 -17.65 -2.57
N PRO A 107 4.15 -17.05 -1.64
CA PRO A 107 4.06 -15.61 -1.35
C PRO A 107 4.36 -14.71 -2.55
N GLY A 108 5.23 -15.12 -3.46
CA GLY A 108 5.52 -14.37 -4.69
C GLY A 108 4.32 -14.33 -5.65
N PRO A 109 3.87 -15.48 -6.18
CA PRO A 109 2.69 -15.55 -7.03
C PRO A 109 1.45 -14.91 -6.40
N ARG A 110 1.22 -15.16 -5.11
CA ARG A 110 0.09 -14.57 -4.37
C ARG A 110 0.18 -13.04 -4.28
N LEU A 111 1.38 -12.47 -4.07
CA LEU A 111 1.52 -11.00 -4.07
C LEU A 111 1.32 -10.42 -5.49
N LYS A 112 1.77 -11.11 -6.53
CA LYS A 112 1.50 -10.71 -7.91
C LYS A 112 0.00 -10.60 -8.16
N GLU A 113 -0.74 -11.65 -7.82
CA GLU A 113 -2.20 -11.68 -7.98
C GLU A 113 -2.89 -10.63 -7.09
N TYR A 114 -2.38 -10.40 -5.88
CA TYR A 114 -2.86 -9.34 -5.00
C TYR A 114 -2.80 -7.96 -5.66
N VAL A 115 -1.67 -7.61 -6.28
CA VAL A 115 -1.49 -6.34 -7.00
C VAL A 115 -2.43 -6.25 -8.19
N LEU A 116 -2.55 -7.30 -9.00
CA LEU A 116 -3.47 -7.35 -10.14
C LEU A 116 -4.93 -7.21 -9.71
N ALA A 117 -5.31 -7.87 -8.61
CA ALA A 117 -6.64 -7.75 -8.02
C ALA A 117 -6.92 -6.29 -7.57
N MET A 118 -5.96 -5.64 -6.92
CA MET A 118 -6.12 -4.23 -6.54
C MET A 118 -6.30 -3.31 -7.76
N GLN A 119 -5.54 -3.52 -8.82
CA GLN A 119 -5.69 -2.75 -10.06
C GLN A 119 -7.08 -2.95 -10.68
N ALA A 120 -7.62 -4.18 -10.66
CA ALA A 120 -8.98 -4.46 -11.10
C ALA A 120 -10.02 -3.75 -10.22
N ILE A 121 -9.82 -3.75 -8.90
CA ILE A 121 -10.68 -3.05 -7.94
C ILE A 121 -10.67 -1.53 -8.22
N PHE A 122 -9.51 -0.93 -8.48
CA PHE A 122 -9.42 0.50 -8.80
C PHE A 122 -10.17 0.85 -10.10
N ARG A 123 -10.10 0.00 -11.14
CA ARG A 123 -10.91 0.18 -12.36
C ARG A 123 -12.41 0.09 -12.07
N ALA A 124 -12.80 -0.85 -11.22
CA ALA A 124 -14.20 -0.99 -10.81
C ALA A 124 -14.68 0.22 -9.98
N PHE A 125 -13.86 0.77 -9.08
CA PHE A 125 -14.17 2.01 -8.34
C PHE A 125 -14.33 3.22 -9.26
N ARG A 126 -13.58 3.28 -10.37
CA ARG A 126 -13.75 4.29 -11.40
C ARG A 126 -15.03 4.14 -12.20
N GLY A 127 -15.59 2.94 -12.22
CA GLY A 127 -16.70 2.58 -13.11
C GLY A 127 -16.25 2.25 -14.54
N ASP A 128 -14.94 2.02 -14.74
CA ASP A 128 -14.38 1.67 -16.05
C ASP A 128 -14.76 0.26 -16.46
N GLU A 129 -14.79 -0.67 -15.50
CA GLU A 129 -15.08 -2.10 -15.70
C GLU A 129 -15.85 -2.67 -14.50
N PRO A 130 -16.71 -3.69 -14.66
CA PRO A 130 -17.22 -4.47 -13.55
C PRO A 130 -16.08 -5.16 -12.78
N LEU A 131 -16.23 -5.33 -11.48
CA LEU A 131 -15.27 -6.13 -10.72
C LEU A 131 -15.34 -7.59 -11.15
N ALA A 132 -14.24 -8.11 -11.69
CA ALA A 132 -14.09 -9.50 -12.13
C ALA A 132 -12.64 -9.94 -11.93
N VAL A 133 -12.37 -10.58 -10.81
CA VAL A 133 -11.08 -11.20 -10.48
C VAL A 133 -11.33 -12.68 -10.26
N ASP A 134 -10.71 -13.52 -11.10
CA ASP A 134 -10.81 -14.98 -11.02
C ASP A 134 -9.40 -15.58 -11.10
N GLY A 135 -8.70 -15.56 -9.97
CA GLY A 135 -7.32 -16.00 -9.84
C GLY A 135 -7.17 -17.30 -9.04
N GLU A 136 -5.95 -17.69 -8.75
CA GLU A 136 -5.63 -18.85 -7.91
C GLU A 136 -5.86 -18.55 -6.41
N PHE A 137 -5.61 -17.31 -5.98
CA PHE A 137 -5.65 -16.89 -4.58
C PHE A 137 -6.80 -15.97 -4.25
N TYR A 138 -7.33 -15.23 -5.23
CA TYR A 138 -8.38 -14.24 -5.02
C TYR A 138 -9.47 -14.33 -6.06
N HIS A 139 -10.74 -14.44 -5.58
CA HIS A 139 -11.94 -14.42 -6.40
C HIS A 139 -12.82 -13.27 -5.93
N LEU A 140 -13.02 -12.23 -6.75
CA LEU A 140 -13.76 -11.03 -6.40
C LEU A 140 -14.66 -10.64 -7.58
N ASP A 141 -15.97 -10.78 -7.42
CA ASP A 141 -16.97 -10.53 -8.46
C ASP A 141 -18.20 -9.74 -7.95
N LEU A 142 -18.11 -9.25 -6.69
CA LEU A 142 -19.22 -8.55 -6.06
C LEU A 142 -18.80 -7.14 -5.63
N LEU A 143 -19.38 -6.12 -6.28
CA LEU A 143 -19.26 -4.71 -5.92
C LEU A 143 -20.57 -3.99 -6.23
N PRO A 144 -21.60 -4.11 -5.36
CA PRO A 144 -22.84 -3.35 -5.54
C PRO A 144 -22.58 -1.84 -5.45
N ALA A 145 -23.33 -1.04 -6.20
CA ALA A 145 -23.12 0.41 -6.30
C ALA A 145 -23.05 1.14 -4.95
N GLN A 146 -23.85 0.72 -3.97
CA GLN A 146 -23.83 1.30 -2.62
C GLN A 146 -22.59 0.96 -1.78
N TRP A 147 -21.76 0.02 -2.25
CA TRP A 147 -20.51 -0.41 -1.60
C TRP A 147 -19.28 0.06 -2.37
N SER A 148 -19.46 0.72 -3.51
CA SER A 148 -18.36 1.35 -4.25
C SER A 148 -18.15 2.76 -3.72
N PRO A 149 -16.91 3.17 -3.43
CA PRO A 149 -16.61 4.57 -3.08
C PRO A 149 -16.84 5.53 -4.26
N GLY A 150 -16.94 5.00 -5.48
CA GLY A 150 -17.01 5.80 -6.70
C GLY A 150 -15.67 6.40 -7.12
N PRO A 151 -15.66 7.12 -8.25
CA PRO A 151 -14.46 7.74 -8.78
C PRO A 151 -13.97 8.91 -7.93
N ILE A 152 -12.65 9.03 -7.77
CA ILE A 152 -11.97 10.18 -7.17
C ILE A 152 -11.34 11.05 -8.25
N SER A 153 -11.08 12.33 -7.96
CA SER A 153 -10.50 13.29 -8.91
C SER A 153 -9.01 13.08 -9.18
N THR A 154 -8.34 12.29 -8.32
CA THR A 154 -6.92 11.97 -8.44
C THR A 154 -6.68 10.71 -9.30
N PRO A 155 -5.48 10.48 -9.84
CA PRO A 155 -5.11 9.19 -10.42
C PRO A 155 -5.26 8.04 -9.41
N ASN A 156 -5.26 6.79 -9.91
CA ASN A 156 -5.17 5.62 -9.05
C ASN A 156 -3.90 5.70 -8.17
N PRO A 157 -3.99 5.33 -6.88
CA PRO A 157 -2.80 5.30 -6.04
C PRO A 157 -1.77 4.32 -6.61
N PRO A 158 -0.51 4.77 -6.83
CA PRO A 158 0.55 3.87 -7.30
C PRO A 158 0.83 2.76 -6.29
N ILE A 159 1.10 1.55 -6.81
CA ILE A 159 1.42 0.37 -6.01
C ILE A 159 2.89 0.01 -6.21
N ASP A 160 3.69 0.10 -5.15
CA ASP A 160 5.06 -0.36 -5.09
C ASP A 160 5.15 -1.70 -4.37
N VAL A 161 6.13 -2.52 -4.73
CA VAL A 161 6.36 -3.83 -4.12
C VAL A 161 7.77 -3.91 -3.54
N ALA A 162 7.89 -4.41 -2.32
CA ALA A 162 9.20 -4.76 -1.76
C ALA A 162 9.76 -6.01 -2.44
N ALA A 163 10.95 -5.89 -3.02
CA ALA A 163 11.60 -6.96 -3.74
C ALA A 163 13.09 -7.04 -3.41
N VAL A 164 13.56 -8.25 -3.06
CA VAL A 164 14.95 -8.50 -2.66
C VAL A 164 15.63 -9.65 -3.46
N ASN A 165 14.87 -10.39 -4.25
CA ASN A 165 15.42 -11.48 -5.07
C ASN A 165 15.03 -11.32 -6.54
N PRO A 166 15.74 -11.98 -7.48
CA PRO A 166 15.51 -11.79 -8.91
C PRO A 166 14.09 -12.09 -9.38
N TRP A 167 13.42 -13.06 -8.76
CA TRP A 167 12.04 -13.37 -9.11
C TRP A 167 11.09 -12.23 -8.73
N MET A 168 11.21 -11.73 -7.48
CA MET A 168 10.38 -10.63 -7.00
C MET A 168 10.65 -9.33 -7.77
N LEU A 169 11.90 -9.05 -8.14
CA LEU A 169 12.26 -7.89 -8.96
C LEU A 169 11.61 -7.95 -10.35
N ARG A 170 11.66 -9.12 -11.02
CA ARG A 170 10.95 -9.31 -12.30
C ARG A 170 9.45 -9.14 -12.14
N MET A 171 8.85 -9.78 -11.15
CA MET A 171 7.43 -9.66 -10.86
C MET A 171 7.02 -8.21 -10.60
N ALA A 172 7.79 -7.47 -9.79
CA ALA A 172 7.52 -6.05 -9.57
C ALA A 172 7.58 -5.24 -10.88
N GLY A 173 8.56 -5.50 -11.74
CA GLY A 173 8.66 -4.86 -13.06
C GLY A 173 7.52 -5.22 -14.03
N GLU A 174 6.81 -6.33 -13.81
CA GLU A 174 5.66 -6.74 -14.62
C GLU A 174 4.34 -6.10 -14.18
N VAL A 175 4.15 -5.88 -12.87
CA VAL A 175 2.81 -5.54 -12.34
C VAL A 175 2.78 -4.34 -11.41
N ALA A 176 3.90 -3.85 -10.90
CA ALA A 176 3.95 -2.75 -9.94
C ALA A 176 4.38 -1.43 -10.60
N ASP A 177 4.03 -0.31 -9.97
CA ASP A 177 4.43 1.03 -10.40
C ASP A 177 5.84 1.40 -9.93
N GLY A 178 6.36 0.68 -8.93
CA GLY A 178 7.70 0.86 -8.39
C GLY A 178 8.16 -0.28 -7.49
N VAL A 179 9.39 -0.16 -7.01
CA VAL A 179 10.00 -1.18 -6.17
C VAL A 179 10.68 -0.56 -4.96
N HIS A 180 10.40 -1.15 -3.78
CA HIS A 180 11.18 -0.89 -2.56
C HIS A 180 12.33 -1.88 -2.46
N VAL A 181 13.54 -1.39 -2.66
CA VAL A 181 14.77 -2.17 -2.53
C VAL A 181 15.33 -2.02 -1.12
N HIS A 182 15.67 -3.14 -0.48
CA HIS A 182 16.26 -3.09 0.86
C HIS A 182 17.67 -2.49 0.79
N PRO A 183 18.01 -1.50 1.64
CA PRO A 183 19.30 -0.78 1.54
C PRO A 183 20.54 -1.67 1.79
N LEU A 184 20.35 -2.83 2.42
CA LEU A 184 21.42 -3.79 2.68
C LEU A 184 21.49 -4.95 1.64
N ASN A 185 20.76 -4.81 0.53
CA ASN A 185 20.90 -5.79 -0.56
C ASN A 185 22.28 -5.70 -1.18
N HIS A 186 22.94 -6.83 -1.29
CA HIS A 186 24.17 -6.97 -2.07
C HIS A 186 23.78 -7.15 -3.54
N PRO A 187 24.48 -6.49 -4.48
CA PRO A 187 24.31 -6.74 -5.90
C PRO A 187 24.70 -8.16 -6.29
#